data_630605535e4bd288df8f8c36ea27abbb
#
_entry.id   630605535e4bd288df8f8c36ea27abbb
#
_cell.length_a   1.000
_cell.length_b   1.000
_cell.length_c   1.000
_cell.angle_alpha   90.00
_cell.angle_beta   90.00
_cell.angle_gamma   90.00
#
_symmetry.space_group_name_H-M   'P 1'
#
loop_
_entity.id
_entity.type
_entity.pdbx_description
1 polymer ?
#
loop_
_entity_poly.entity_id
_entity_poly.type
_entity_poly.pdbx_seq_one_letter_code
_entity_poly.pdbx_strand_id
1 'polypeptide(L)'
;MAILDAHAMLLDSLASWIGSNAPDFIVTLRASTWRDLVHSPAFPTQLVLLDLQLKEPISIEARVRTCRAAGAKVIVLSSLDTPEARALAHDAGVAAFLPRTSSMREVMDVARAVMGVSVATRSWRSPEPIDATRPRLSAGESMALTLYVSGLTTARVAERMGVRYETAKTYLRRVREKYAKVNRPASKKAELAIRAAEDGYLE
;
A
#
# COMPACT_ATOMS: atom_id res chain seq x y z
N MET A 1 -5.03 18.89 -5.21
CA MET A 1 -3.77 18.21 -4.84
C MET A 1 -2.88 18.01 -6.05
N ALA A 2 -1.56 17.89 -5.86
CA ALA A 2 -0.61 17.54 -6.91
C ALA A 2 -0.08 16.11 -6.75
N ILE A 3 0.32 15.49 -7.87
CA ILE A 3 1.01 14.21 -7.91
C ILE A 3 2.32 14.41 -8.69
N LEU A 4 3.43 13.98 -8.09
CA LEU A 4 4.76 14.04 -8.70
C LEU A 4 5.37 12.62 -8.75
N ASP A 5 5.48 12.07 -9.94
CA ASP A 5 6.06 10.74 -10.19
C ASP A 5 6.64 10.68 -11.61
N ALA A 6 7.82 10.08 -11.77
CA ALA A 6 8.46 9.97 -13.09
C ALA A 6 7.70 9.08 -14.09
N HIS A 7 6.73 8.28 -13.64
CA HIS A 7 6.01 7.33 -14.47
C HIS A 7 4.66 7.89 -14.92
N ALA A 8 4.57 8.33 -16.17
CA ALA A 8 3.35 8.94 -16.73
C ALA A 8 2.10 8.06 -16.58
N MET A 9 2.21 6.75 -16.85
CA MET A 9 1.09 5.82 -16.68
C MET A 9 0.58 5.78 -15.24
N LEU A 10 1.48 5.89 -14.26
CA LEU A 10 1.09 5.92 -12.85
C LEU A 10 0.38 7.22 -12.51
N LEU A 11 0.87 8.35 -13.00
CA LEU A 11 0.21 9.66 -12.83
C LEU A 11 -1.23 9.64 -13.33
N ASP A 12 -1.45 9.09 -14.52
CA ASP A 12 -2.80 8.99 -15.13
C ASP A 12 -3.69 8.02 -14.35
N SER A 13 -3.14 6.87 -13.95
CA SER A 13 -3.88 5.88 -13.18
C SER A 13 -4.29 6.42 -11.80
N LEU A 14 -3.37 7.07 -11.08
CA LEU A 14 -3.64 7.68 -9.79
C LEU A 14 -4.69 8.78 -9.89
N ALA A 15 -4.53 9.69 -10.86
CA ALA A 15 -5.46 10.79 -11.06
C ALA A 15 -6.88 10.31 -11.43
N SER A 16 -6.97 9.32 -12.31
CA SER A 16 -8.23 8.70 -12.71
C SER A 16 -8.91 8.00 -11.53
N TRP A 17 -8.14 7.22 -10.77
CA TRP A 17 -8.69 6.53 -9.61
C TRP A 17 -9.19 7.51 -8.54
N ILE A 18 -8.41 8.56 -8.23
CA ILE A 18 -8.79 9.59 -7.27
C ILE A 18 -10.07 10.29 -7.73
N GLY A 19 -10.14 10.70 -9.00
CA GLY A 19 -11.32 11.36 -9.54
C GLY A 19 -12.60 10.53 -9.46
N SER A 20 -12.47 9.19 -9.58
CA SER A 20 -13.61 8.27 -9.52
C SER A 20 -13.99 7.83 -8.11
N ASN A 21 -13.04 7.77 -7.16
CA ASN A 21 -13.23 7.11 -5.87
C ASN A 21 -13.03 8.02 -4.65
N ALA A 22 -12.48 9.22 -4.84
CA ALA A 22 -12.21 10.18 -3.77
C ALA A 22 -12.67 11.60 -4.17
N PRO A 23 -14.00 11.84 -4.26
CA PRO A 23 -14.57 13.11 -4.74
C PRO A 23 -14.26 14.30 -3.83
N ASP A 24 -13.76 14.06 -2.63
CA ASP A 24 -13.25 15.04 -1.67
C ASP A 24 -11.87 15.59 -2.05
N PHE A 25 -11.21 14.99 -3.06
CA PHE A 25 -9.92 15.46 -3.58
C PHE A 25 -10.00 15.76 -5.08
N ILE A 26 -9.41 16.90 -5.47
CA ILE A 26 -9.28 17.27 -6.86
C ILE A 26 -7.79 17.27 -7.22
N VAL A 27 -7.42 16.42 -8.19
CA VAL A 27 -6.07 16.43 -8.75
C VAL A 27 -5.96 17.57 -9.74
N THR A 28 -5.33 18.67 -9.33
CA THR A 28 -5.17 19.88 -10.13
C THR A 28 -3.84 19.91 -10.91
N LEU A 29 -2.88 19.06 -10.51
CA LEU A 29 -1.55 19.05 -11.08
C LEU A 29 -0.98 17.63 -11.11
N ARG A 30 -0.51 17.23 -12.28
CA ARG A 30 0.27 16.02 -12.52
C ARG A 30 1.60 16.43 -13.10
N ALA A 31 2.69 16.08 -12.44
CA ALA A 31 4.03 16.45 -12.85
C ALA A 31 4.91 15.21 -12.94
N SER A 32 5.69 15.10 -14.00
CA SER A 32 6.68 14.03 -14.16
C SER A 32 8.07 14.45 -13.70
N THR A 33 8.30 15.74 -13.56
CA THR A 33 9.56 16.31 -13.04
C THR A 33 9.29 17.34 -11.95
N TRP A 34 10.29 17.56 -11.10
CA TRP A 34 10.24 18.59 -10.08
C TRP A 34 10.02 19.98 -10.69
N ARG A 35 10.67 20.23 -11.83
CA ARG A 35 10.54 21.50 -12.57
C ARG A 35 9.10 21.74 -12.99
N ASP A 36 8.44 20.73 -13.55
CA ASP A 36 7.04 20.84 -13.99
C ASP A 36 6.11 21.13 -12.80
N LEU A 37 6.40 20.54 -11.64
CA LEU A 37 5.64 20.81 -10.42
C LEU A 37 5.75 22.28 -10.02
N VAL A 38 6.98 22.78 -9.79
CA VAL A 38 7.19 24.11 -9.19
C VAL A 38 6.91 25.27 -10.13
N HIS A 39 6.99 25.07 -11.44
CA HIS A 39 6.69 26.13 -12.43
C HIS A 39 5.25 26.07 -12.94
N SER A 40 4.46 25.11 -12.48
CA SER A 40 3.05 25.05 -12.85
C SER A 40 2.26 26.20 -12.23
N PRO A 41 1.37 26.86 -12.97
CA PRO A 41 0.46 27.86 -12.41
C PRO A 41 -0.52 27.27 -11.39
N ALA A 42 -0.69 25.94 -11.35
CA ALA A 42 -1.48 25.24 -10.36
C ALA A 42 -0.73 24.95 -9.05
N PHE A 43 0.58 25.24 -8.99
CA PHE A 43 1.35 25.18 -7.73
C PHE A 43 1.35 26.59 -7.08
N PRO A 44 1.23 26.66 -5.74
CA PRO A 44 1.19 25.58 -4.76
C PRO A 44 -0.19 24.91 -4.63
N THR A 45 -0.17 23.65 -4.21
CA THR A 45 -1.37 22.89 -3.84
C THR A 45 -1.35 22.55 -2.34
N GLN A 46 -2.49 22.27 -1.75
CA GLN A 46 -2.56 21.95 -0.31
C GLN A 46 -1.90 20.61 0.05
N LEU A 47 -1.87 19.68 -0.89
CA LEU A 47 -1.30 18.33 -0.71
C LEU A 47 -0.51 17.92 -1.94
N VAL A 48 0.67 17.33 -1.72
CA VAL A 48 1.51 16.74 -2.76
C VAL A 48 1.75 15.27 -2.44
N LEU A 49 1.39 14.38 -3.37
CA LEU A 49 1.89 13.00 -3.39
C LEU A 49 3.20 12.99 -4.16
N LEU A 50 4.28 12.59 -3.52
CA LEU A 50 5.64 12.68 -4.03
C LEU A 50 6.29 11.29 -4.12
N ASP A 51 6.83 10.94 -5.29
CA ASP A 51 7.72 9.79 -5.41
C ASP A 51 9.08 10.09 -4.77
N LEU A 52 9.52 9.20 -3.85
CA LEU A 52 10.85 9.29 -3.25
C LEU A 52 11.97 9.10 -4.29
N GLN A 53 11.74 8.26 -5.30
CA GLN A 53 12.75 7.80 -6.27
C GLN A 53 12.86 8.68 -7.52
N LEU A 54 12.38 9.90 -7.47
CA LEU A 54 12.51 10.82 -8.58
C LEU A 54 13.99 11.08 -8.89
N LYS A 55 14.44 10.63 -10.07
CA LYS A 55 15.85 10.71 -10.51
C LYS A 55 16.20 12.14 -10.96
N GLU A 56 16.32 13.06 -10.03
CA GLU A 56 16.70 14.45 -10.27
C GLU A 56 17.73 14.90 -9.24
N PRO A 57 18.58 15.87 -9.56
CA PRO A 57 19.69 16.31 -8.68
C PRO A 57 19.21 17.15 -7.49
N ILE A 58 17.95 17.05 -7.10
CA ILE A 58 17.35 17.76 -5.97
C ILE A 58 16.99 16.77 -4.90
N SER A 59 17.51 16.98 -3.69
CA SER A 59 17.27 16.06 -2.58
C SER A 59 15.81 16.08 -2.13
N ILE A 60 15.38 14.98 -1.47
CA ILE A 60 14.02 14.89 -0.92
C ILE A 60 13.75 16.01 0.09
N GLU A 61 14.74 16.33 0.93
CA GLU A 61 14.64 17.38 1.93
C GLU A 61 14.37 18.75 1.30
N ALA A 62 15.07 19.06 0.20
CA ALA A 62 14.85 20.31 -0.52
C ALA A 62 13.46 20.38 -1.15
N ARG A 63 12.99 19.28 -1.74
CA ARG A 63 11.63 19.17 -2.32
C ARG A 63 10.56 19.36 -1.26
N VAL A 64 10.67 18.63 -0.16
CA VAL A 64 9.70 18.71 0.96
C VAL A 64 9.70 20.08 1.58
N ARG A 65 10.88 20.69 1.81
CA ARG A 65 11.01 22.05 2.35
C ARG A 65 10.33 23.07 1.47
N THR A 66 10.52 22.99 0.15
CA THR A 66 9.88 23.90 -0.82
C THR A 66 8.36 23.74 -0.80
N CYS A 67 7.84 22.51 -0.82
CA CYS A 67 6.41 22.27 -0.73
C CYS A 67 5.83 22.83 0.56
N ARG A 68 6.50 22.59 1.70
CA ARG A 68 6.06 23.08 3.02
C ARG A 68 6.10 24.60 3.12
N ALA A 69 7.14 25.23 2.61
CA ALA A 69 7.24 26.70 2.55
C ALA A 69 6.12 27.32 1.70
N ALA A 70 5.64 26.59 0.69
CA ALA A 70 4.49 26.95 -0.12
C ALA A 70 3.13 26.58 0.52
N GLY A 71 3.13 26.09 1.76
CA GLY A 71 1.91 25.70 2.51
C GLY A 71 1.37 24.31 2.18
N ALA A 72 2.07 23.50 1.39
CA ALA A 72 1.65 22.17 1.04
C ALA A 72 2.08 21.13 2.09
N LYS A 73 1.21 20.17 2.37
CA LYS A 73 1.57 18.94 3.07
C LYS A 73 2.08 17.92 2.05
N VAL A 74 3.06 17.11 2.45
CA VAL A 74 3.70 16.15 1.54
C VAL A 74 3.51 14.74 2.08
N ILE A 75 2.99 13.85 1.24
CA ILE A 75 2.96 12.40 1.46
C ILE A 75 3.92 11.77 0.46
N VAL A 76 4.84 10.97 0.95
CA VAL A 76 5.79 10.23 0.11
C VAL A 76 5.25 8.84 -0.20
N LEU A 77 5.27 8.48 -1.48
CA LEU A 77 5.05 7.12 -1.97
C LEU A 77 6.39 6.55 -2.43
N SER A 78 6.76 5.37 -1.92
CA SER A 78 8.06 4.76 -2.24
C SER A 78 7.96 3.28 -2.57
N SER A 79 8.68 2.84 -3.59
CA SER A 79 8.89 1.42 -3.84
C SER A 79 9.96 0.80 -2.91
N LEU A 80 10.79 1.65 -2.26
CA LEU A 80 11.71 1.24 -1.22
C LEU A 80 11.07 1.44 0.15
N ASP A 81 10.68 0.35 0.78
CA ASP A 81 10.16 0.34 2.14
C ASP A 81 11.23 -0.16 3.11
N THR A 82 12.31 0.62 3.24
CA THR A 82 13.41 0.33 4.16
C THR A 82 13.41 1.31 5.34
N PRO A 83 13.99 0.93 6.49
CA PRO A 83 14.15 1.84 7.62
C PRO A 83 14.84 3.14 7.24
N GLU A 84 15.86 3.08 6.36
CA GLU A 84 16.64 4.22 5.90
C GLU A 84 15.78 5.18 5.05
N ALA A 85 14.96 4.64 4.14
CA ALA A 85 14.05 5.43 3.33
C ALA A 85 12.98 6.12 4.18
N ARG A 86 12.48 5.43 5.21
CA ARG A 86 11.53 6.00 6.17
C ARG A 86 12.17 7.09 7.03
N ALA A 87 13.40 6.86 7.53
CA ALA A 87 14.14 7.86 8.29
C ALA A 87 14.41 9.12 7.45
N LEU A 88 14.89 8.96 6.22
CA LEU A 88 15.14 10.05 5.29
C LEU A 88 13.88 10.91 5.03
N ALA A 89 12.75 10.25 4.81
CA ALA A 89 11.48 10.94 4.61
C ALA A 89 11.02 11.66 5.91
N HIS A 90 11.14 11.00 7.05
CA HIS A 90 10.81 11.58 8.36
C HIS A 90 11.65 12.83 8.63
N ASP A 91 12.97 12.76 8.45
CA ASP A 91 13.91 13.87 8.69
C ASP A 91 13.67 15.03 7.71
N ALA A 92 13.22 14.73 6.49
CA ALA A 92 12.74 15.73 5.55
C ALA A 92 11.46 16.45 6.02
N GLY A 93 10.74 15.88 6.97
CA GLY A 93 9.50 16.42 7.54
C GLY A 93 8.28 16.18 6.68
N VAL A 94 8.19 15.02 6.02
CA VAL A 94 6.96 14.61 5.32
C VAL A 94 5.82 14.38 6.31
N ALA A 95 4.60 14.62 5.87
CA ALA A 95 3.41 14.39 6.69
C ALA A 95 3.07 12.92 6.83
N ALA A 96 3.41 12.10 5.83
CA ALA A 96 3.31 10.64 5.87
C ALA A 96 4.23 9.99 4.83
N PHE A 97 4.61 8.74 5.10
CA PHE A 97 5.33 7.86 4.19
C PHE A 97 4.54 6.57 4.01
N LEU A 98 4.32 6.19 2.76
CA LEU A 98 3.59 4.98 2.39
C LEU A 98 4.40 4.18 1.35
N PRO A 99 4.45 2.85 1.48
CA PRO A 99 4.99 2.02 0.42
C PRO A 99 4.05 2.07 -0.81
N ARG A 100 4.60 1.97 -2.02
CA ARG A 100 3.80 1.89 -3.27
C ARG A 100 2.90 0.66 -3.36
N THR A 101 3.14 -0.32 -2.52
CA THR A 101 2.29 -1.50 -2.38
C THR A 101 1.01 -1.24 -1.59
N SER A 102 0.89 -0.07 -0.95
CA SER A 102 -0.34 0.37 -0.29
C SER A 102 -1.47 0.52 -1.29
N SER A 103 -2.65 0.11 -0.90
CA SER A 103 -3.85 0.33 -1.72
C SER A 103 -4.13 1.82 -1.85
N MET A 104 -4.72 2.24 -2.98
CA MET A 104 -5.12 3.64 -3.16
C MET A 104 -6.12 4.11 -2.11
N ARG A 105 -6.92 3.20 -1.55
CA ARG A 105 -7.81 3.51 -0.44
C ARG A 105 -7.01 3.94 0.80
N GLU A 106 -6.00 3.17 1.19
CA GLU A 106 -5.10 3.53 2.30
C GLU A 106 -4.40 4.86 2.06
N VAL A 107 -3.91 5.10 0.85
CA VAL A 107 -3.28 6.39 0.49
C VAL A 107 -4.25 7.54 0.71
N MET A 108 -5.51 7.41 0.28
CA MET A 108 -6.49 8.48 0.43
C MET A 108 -6.97 8.63 1.88
N ASP A 109 -7.02 7.56 2.67
CA ASP A 109 -7.35 7.65 4.09
C ASP A 109 -6.26 8.40 4.87
N VAL A 110 -4.98 8.12 4.56
CA VAL A 110 -3.86 8.90 5.11
C VAL A 110 -3.90 10.35 4.62
N ALA A 111 -4.25 10.58 3.36
CA ALA A 111 -4.40 11.95 2.82
C ALA A 111 -5.49 12.74 3.58
N ARG A 112 -6.62 12.12 3.89
CA ARG A 112 -7.69 12.72 4.70
C ARG A 112 -7.20 13.04 6.12
N ALA A 113 -6.55 12.09 6.76
CA ALA A 113 -5.98 12.30 8.10
C ALA A 113 -4.96 13.44 8.11
N VAL A 114 -4.06 13.46 7.13
CA VAL A 114 -3.05 14.53 6.95
C VAL A 114 -3.73 15.88 6.73
N MET A 115 -4.78 15.94 5.93
CA MET A 115 -5.48 17.19 5.61
C MET A 115 -6.42 17.66 6.72
N GLY A 116 -6.67 16.83 7.75
CA GLY A 116 -7.66 17.14 8.79
C GLY A 116 -9.08 17.18 8.25
N VAL A 117 -9.33 16.55 7.12
CA VAL A 117 -10.66 16.35 6.58
C VAL A 117 -11.34 15.32 7.47
N SER A 118 -12.15 15.80 8.41
CA SER A 118 -13.06 14.93 9.14
C SER A 118 -14.02 14.36 8.09
N VAL A 119 -13.82 13.11 7.73
CA VAL A 119 -14.85 12.37 7.03
C VAL A 119 -16.02 12.35 8.01
N ALA A 120 -17.04 13.18 7.76
CA ALA A 120 -18.32 12.97 8.41
C ALA A 120 -18.61 11.49 8.17
N THR A 121 -18.57 10.74 9.23
CA THR A 121 -18.68 9.31 9.26
C THR A 121 -19.95 8.84 8.54
N ARG A 122 -19.90 8.69 7.20
CA ARG A 122 -20.49 7.49 6.65
C ARG A 122 -19.67 6.42 7.29
N SER A 123 -20.28 5.73 8.22
CA SER A 123 -19.65 4.74 9.06
C SER A 123 -18.47 4.12 8.32
N TRP A 124 -17.26 4.65 8.55
CA TRP A 124 -16.11 3.84 8.48
C TRP A 124 -16.50 2.63 9.32
N ARG A 125 -16.92 1.56 8.69
CA ARG A 125 -16.69 0.28 9.29
C ARG A 125 -15.17 0.30 9.45
N SER A 126 -14.75 0.59 10.66
CA SER A 126 -13.43 0.17 11.17
C SER A 126 -13.17 -1.16 10.50
N PRO A 127 -12.02 -1.37 9.80
CA PRO A 127 -11.78 -2.66 9.16
C PRO A 127 -12.35 -3.65 10.13
N GLU A 128 -13.44 -4.35 9.73
CA GLU A 128 -14.36 -5.07 10.62
C GLU A 128 -13.52 -5.64 11.72
N PRO A 129 -13.80 -5.41 13.00
CA PRO A 129 -12.84 -5.62 14.09
C PRO A 129 -12.17 -6.91 13.75
N ILE A 130 -10.86 -6.84 13.35
CA ILE A 130 -10.12 -7.87 12.58
C ILE A 130 -10.62 -9.15 13.16
N ASP A 131 -11.47 -9.84 12.42
CA ASP A 131 -12.28 -10.89 12.97
C ASP A 131 -11.31 -11.74 13.76
N ALA A 132 -11.42 -11.73 15.11
CA ALA A 132 -10.45 -12.38 15.99
C ALA A 132 -10.28 -13.86 15.59
N THR A 133 -11.17 -14.32 14.70
CA THR A 133 -11.18 -15.62 14.06
C THR A 133 -10.36 -15.67 12.76
N ARG A 134 -9.93 -14.52 12.15
CA ARG A 134 -9.12 -14.52 10.94
C ARG A 134 -7.62 -14.48 11.27
N PRO A 135 -6.83 -15.48 10.82
CA PRO A 135 -5.40 -15.51 11.12
C PRO A 135 -4.63 -14.47 10.32
N ARG A 136 -3.68 -13.78 10.96
CA ARG A 136 -2.74 -12.87 10.26
C ARG A 136 -1.66 -13.69 9.58
N LEU A 137 -1.74 -13.82 8.26
CA LEU A 137 -0.74 -14.47 7.45
C LEU A 137 0.31 -13.46 6.97
N SER A 138 1.58 -13.87 6.90
CA SER A 138 2.61 -13.11 6.19
C SER A 138 2.40 -13.22 4.67
N ALA A 139 3.04 -12.34 3.88
CA ALA A 139 2.93 -12.38 2.43
C ALA A 139 3.32 -13.75 1.85
N GLY A 140 4.40 -14.39 2.34
CA GLY A 140 4.80 -15.72 1.92
C GLY A 140 3.82 -16.84 2.33
N GLU A 141 3.23 -16.73 3.52
CA GLU A 141 2.21 -17.68 3.99
C GLU A 141 0.91 -17.53 3.19
N SER A 142 0.49 -16.30 2.90
CA SER A 142 -0.68 -15.99 2.09
C SER A 142 -0.52 -16.53 0.67
N MET A 143 0.62 -16.25 0.02
CA MET A 143 0.92 -16.74 -1.31
C MET A 143 0.96 -18.28 -1.36
N ALA A 144 1.60 -18.93 -0.37
CA ALA A 144 1.63 -20.37 -0.28
C ALA A 144 0.22 -20.96 -0.10
N LEU A 145 -0.62 -20.35 0.75
CA LEU A 145 -2.01 -20.73 0.94
C LEU A 145 -2.78 -20.65 -0.38
N THR A 146 -2.82 -19.49 -1.02
CA THR A 146 -3.56 -19.28 -2.28
C THR A 146 -3.17 -20.30 -3.35
N LEU A 147 -1.87 -20.49 -3.60
CA LEU A 147 -1.40 -21.46 -4.58
C LEU A 147 -1.78 -22.90 -4.21
N TYR A 148 -1.72 -23.25 -2.92
CA TYR A 148 -2.03 -24.58 -2.47
C TYR A 148 -3.53 -24.92 -2.58
N VAL A 149 -4.39 -23.98 -2.17
CA VAL A 149 -5.85 -24.20 -2.21
C VAL A 149 -6.41 -24.09 -3.64
N SER A 150 -5.74 -23.38 -4.55
CA SER A 150 -6.05 -23.40 -6.00
C SER A 150 -5.72 -24.72 -6.71
N GLY A 151 -5.31 -25.75 -5.97
CA GLY A 151 -5.12 -27.12 -6.50
C GLY A 151 -3.68 -27.58 -6.59
N LEU A 152 -2.68 -26.72 -6.45
CA LEU A 152 -1.27 -27.09 -6.57
C LEU A 152 -0.82 -28.04 -5.46
N THR A 153 0.16 -28.89 -5.78
CA THR A 153 0.88 -29.68 -4.76
C THR A 153 1.93 -28.81 -4.07
N THR A 154 2.39 -29.19 -2.89
CA THR A 154 3.44 -28.46 -2.16
C THR A 154 4.72 -28.28 -3.00
N ALA A 155 5.07 -29.24 -3.84
CA ALA A 155 6.21 -29.14 -4.75
C ALA A 155 6.01 -28.05 -5.80
N ARG A 156 4.82 -27.99 -6.39
CA ARG A 156 4.46 -26.94 -7.38
C ARG A 156 4.32 -25.57 -6.72
N VAL A 157 3.86 -25.50 -5.48
CA VAL A 157 3.86 -24.24 -4.70
C VAL A 157 5.29 -23.75 -4.50
N ALA A 158 6.22 -24.62 -4.12
CA ALA A 158 7.63 -24.28 -3.96
C ALA A 158 8.24 -23.74 -5.26
N GLU A 159 8.02 -24.43 -6.38
CA GLU A 159 8.45 -24.03 -7.71
C GLU A 159 7.91 -22.65 -8.09
N ARG A 160 6.59 -22.44 -7.91
CA ARG A 160 5.91 -21.19 -8.28
C ARG A 160 6.35 -19.99 -7.44
N MET A 161 6.72 -20.24 -6.19
CA MET A 161 7.23 -19.23 -5.25
C MET A 161 8.74 -19.01 -5.37
N GLY A 162 9.48 -19.81 -6.14
CA GLY A 162 10.94 -19.74 -6.23
C GLY A 162 11.65 -20.10 -4.92
N VAL A 163 11.07 -20.99 -4.11
CA VAL A 163 11.61 -21.39 -2.80
C VAL A 163 11.86 -22.90 -2.75
N ARG A 164 12.63 -23.34 -1.75
CA ARG A 164 12.84 -24.78 -1.51
C ARG A 164 11.56 -25.45 -1.03
N TYR A 165 11.39 -26.73 -1.34
CA TYR A 165 10.24 -27.54 -0.91
C TYR A 165 9.97 -27.42 0.59
N GLU A 166 11.00 -27.54 1.43
CA GLU A 166 10.87 -27.44 2.87
C GLU A 166 10.42 -26.04 3.33
N THR A 167 10.75 -25.00 2.59
CA THR A 167 10.27 -23.63 2.86
C THR A 167 8.77 -23.51 2.59
N ALA A 168 8.30 -23.98 1.44
CA ALA A 168 6.87 -24.00 1.12
C ALA A 168 6.06 -24.85 2.13
N LYS A 169 6.58 -26.01 2.49
CA LYS A 169 6.00 -26.87 3.53
C LYS A 169 5.92 -26.16 4.88
N THR A 170 6.96 -25.40 5.24
CA THR A 170 6.98 -24.61 6.47
C THR A 170 5.93 -23.49 6.45
N TYR A 171 5.76 -22.78 5.33
CA TYR A 171 4.69 -21.80 5.20
C TYR A 171 3.31 -22.41 5.39
N LEU A 172 3.02 -23.52 4.72
CA LEU A 172 1.72 -24.21 4.86
C LEU A 172 1.49 -24.76 6.26
N ARG A 173 2.53 -25.21 6.97
CA ARG A 173 2.44 -25.59 8.38
C ARG A 173 2.08 -24.39 9.26
N ARG A 174 2.79 -23.26 9.11
CA ARG A 174 2.52 -22.02 9.86
C ARG A 174 1.12 -21.49 9.59
N VAL A 175 0.63 -21.58 8.36
CA VAL A 175 -0.75 -21.23 8.02
C VAL A 175 -1.73 -22.05 8.87
N ARG A 176 -1.58 -23.38 8.92
CA ARG A 176 -2.45 -24.26 9.73
C ARG A 176 -2.37 -23.94 11.21
N GLU A 177 -1.17 -23.70 11.74
CA GLU A 177 -0.96 -23.30 13.13
C GLU A 177 -1.67 -21.97 13.45
N LYS A 178 -1.63 -21.01 12.53
CA LYS A 178 -2.31 -19.73 12.70
C LYS A 178 -3.84 -19.86 12.65
N TYR A 179 -4.37 -20.71 11.78
CA TYR A 179 -5.80 -21.04 11.78
C TYR A 179 -6.23 -21.74 13.07
N ALA A 180 -5.42 -22.65 13.57
CA ALA A 180 -5.70 -23.31 14.84
C ALA A 180 -5.71 -22.33 16.03
N LYS A 181 -4.81 -21.34 16.05
CA LYS A 181 -4.74 -20.31 17.10
C LYS A 181 -5.99 -19.42 17.18
N VAL A 182 -6.71 -19.26 16.08
CA VAL A 182 -7.96 -18.51 16.02
C VAL A 182 -9.21 -19.41 16.10
N ASN A 183 -9.07 -20.61 16.66
CA ASN A 183 -10.13 -21.60 16.83
C ASN A 183 -10.82 -22.05 15.52
N ARG A 184 -10.09 -22.00 14.39
CA ARG A 184 -10.56 -22.44 13.07
C ARG A 184 -9.60 -23.47 12.46
N PRO A 185 -9.35 -24.62 13.10
CA PRO A 185 -8.37 -25.59 12.61
C PRO A 185 -8.74 -26.09 11.21
N ALA A 186 -7.69 -26.32 10.39
CA ALA A 186 -7.82 -26.83 9.02
C ALA A 186 -6.66 -27.81 8.74
N SER A 187 -6.88 -29.08 9.04
CA SER A 187 -5.88 -30.15 8.90
C SER A 187 -5.77 -30.64 7.46
N LYS A 188 -6.91 -30.81 6.79
CA LYS A 188 -7.00 -31.27 5.41
C LYS A 188 -6.96 -30.10 4.42
N LYS A 189 -6.55 -30.39 3.17
CA LYS A 189 -6.51 -29.39 2.10
C LYS A 189 -7.89 -28.78 1.82
N ALA A 190 -8.93 -29.62 1.81
CA ALA A 190 -10.30 -29.16 1.59
C ALA A 190 -10.78 -28.20 2.70
N GLU A 191 -10.51 -28.51 3.96
CA GLU A 191 -10.83 -27.63 5.08
C GLU A 191 -10.10 -26.28 4.95
N LEU A 192 -8.82 -26.33 4.58
CA LEU A 192 -8.01 -25.14 4.38
C LEU A 192 -8.54 -24.29 3.20
N ALA A 193 -9.06 -24.92 2.14
CA ALA A 193 -9.68 -24.23 1.01
C ALA A 193 -10.98 -23.52 1.44
N ILE A 194 -11.83 -24.15 2.25
CA ILE A 194 -13.04 -23.53 2.82
C ILE A 194 -12.65 -22.30 3.64
N ARG A 195 -11.68 -22.42 4.54
CA ARG A 195 -11.21 -21.31 5.38
C ARG A 195 -10.61 -20.17 4.53
N ALA A 196 -9.86 -20.52 3.49
CA ALA A 196 -9.28 -19.54 2.57
C ALA A 196 -10.36 -18.80 1.77
N ALA A 197 -11.44 -19.46 1.37
CA ALA A 197 -12.58 -18.83 0.71
C ALA A 197 -13.35 -17.90 1.65
N GLU A 198 -13.64 -18.36 2.88
CA GLU A 198 -14.27 -17.53 3.94
C GLU A 198 -13.46 -16.24 4.22
N ASP A 199 -12.14 -16.31 4.14
CA ASP A 199 -11.22 -15.21 4.42
C ASP A 199 -10.83 -14.40 3.16
N GLY A 200 -11.40 -14.70 1.97
CA GLY A 200 -11.16 -13.96 0.73
C GLY A 200 -9.79 -14.20 0.09
N TYR A 201 -9.17 -15.35 0.34
CA TYR A 201 -7.93 -15.78 -0.35
C TYR A 201 -8.19 -16.59 -1.64
N LEU A 202 -9.44 -16.92 -1.92
CA LEU A 202 -9.91 -17.50 -3.18
C LEU A 202 -10.99 -16.57 -3.75
N GLU A 203 -10.82 -16.17 -5.00
CA GLU A 203 -11.86 -15.57 -5.83
C GLU A 203 -12.72 -16.65 -6.48
#